data_6c2963f7b5af0fc61bf305c6615a40bc
#
_entry.id   6c2963f7b5af0fc61bf305c6615a40bc
#
_cell.length_a   1.000
_cell.length_b   1.000
_cell.length_c   1.000
_cell.angle_alpha   90.00
_cell.angle_beta   90.00
_cell.angle_gamma   90.00
#
_symmetry.space_group_name_H-M   'P 1'
#
loop_
_entity.id
_entity.type
_entity.pdbx_description
1 polymer ?
#
loop_
_entity_poly.entity_id
_entity_poly.type
_entity_poly.pdbx_seq_one_letter_code
_entity_poly.pdbx_strand_id
1 'polypeptide(L)'
;MNINIKFDEQIANTLPDFKMIEIEADVTNNETSEELWNDLIKEGERIKSLYPIETINKRLAIAATRVAYKKLGKEPNRYRPSAEALCRRVVKGMELYRMNT
;
A
#
# COMPACT_ATOMS: atom_id res chain seq x y z
N MET A 1 11.19 -16.11 18.17
CA MET A 1 10.06 -15.37 18.75
C MET A 1 8.81 -15.68 17.94
N ASN A 2 7.77 -16.14 18.62
CA ASN A 2 6.50 -16.46 17.95
C ASN A 2 5.57 -15.25 18.00
N ILE A 3 5.13 -14.80 16.84
CA ILE A 3 4.16 -13.71 16.75
C ILE A 3 2.77 -14.33 16.62
N ASN A 4 1.89 -13.99 17.56
CA ASN A 4 0.48 -14.35 17.50
C ASN A 4 -0.33 -13.15 17.06
N ILE A 5 -0.87 -13.19 15.84
CA ILE A 5 -1.73 -12.14 15.33
C ILE A 5 -3.18 -12.57 15.49
N LYS A 6 -3.95 -11.73 16.17
CA LYS A 6 -5.39 -11.89 16.27
C LYS A 6 -6.05 -10.71 15.59
N PHE A 7 -7.10 -10.98 14.83
CA PHE A 7 -7.89 -9.91 14.23
C PHE A 7 -8.82 -9.31 15.28
N ASP A 8 -8.91 -8.00 15.29
CA ASP A 8 -9.91 -7.30 16.05
C ASP A 8 -11.31 -7.84 15.69
N GLU A 9 -12.18 -7.94 16.67
CA GLU A 9 -13.54 -8.46 16.48
C GLU A 9 -14.32 -7.68 15.43
N GLN A 10 -14.16 -6.36 15.39
CA GLN A 10 -14.81 -5.52 14.39
C GLN A 10 -14.34 -5.89 12.98
N ILE A 11 -13.04 -6.15 12.79
CA ILE A 11 -12.50 -6.57 11.49
C ILE A 11 -13.04 -7.95 11.11
N ALA A 12 -12.99 -8.91 12.04
CA ALA A 12 -13.46 -10.27 11.78
C ALA A 12 -14.95 -10.30 11.40
N ASN A 13 -15.77 -9.49 12.05
CA ASN A 13 -17.21 -9.43 11.79
C ASN A 13 -17.56 -8.63 10.53
N THR A 14 -16.84 -7.55 10.26
CA THR A 14 -17.13 -6.66 9.12
C THR A 14 -16.50 -7.15 7.83
N LEU A 15 -15.33 -7.76 7.93
CA LEU A 15 -14.55 -8.24 6.78
C LEU A 15 -14.19 -9.72 7.00
N PRO A 16 -15.18 -10.64 6.92
CA PRO A 16 -14.96 -12.07 7.26
C PRO A 16 -13.97 -12.77 6.34
N ASP A 17 -13.80 -12.29 5.12
CA ASP A 17 -12.87 -12.87 4.15
C ASP A 17 -11.49 -12.21 4.17
N PHE A 18 -11.25 -11.27 5.09
CA PHE A 18 -9.96 -10.60 5.22
C PHE A 18 -8.87 -11.59 5.57
N LYS A 19 -7.78 -11.54 4.82
CA LYS A 19 -6.61 -12.41 5.01
C LYS A 19 -5.37 -11.57 5.16
N MET A 20 -4.46 -12.02 6.00
CA MET A 20 -3.18 -11.36 6.20
C MET A 20 -2.06 -12.39 6.17
N ILE A 21 -0.94 -12.00 5.57
CA ILE A 21 0.29 -12.79 5.59
C ILE A 21 1.20 -12.19 6.66
N GLU A 22 1.70 -13.04 7.54
CA GLU A 22 2.63 -12.68 8.58
C GLU A 22 3.99 -13.27 8.26
N ILE A 23 5.03 -12.43 8.30
CA ILE A 23 6.41 -12.85 8.07
C ILE A 23 7.26 -12.31 9.20
N GLU A 24 7.97 -13.21 9.89
CA GLU A 24 8.95 -12.85 10.90
C GLU A 24 10.35 -13.06 10.31
N ALA A 25 11.20 -12.04 10.38
CA ALA A 25 12.53 -12.11 9.80
C ALA A 25 13.50 -11.21 10.57
N ASP A 26 14.75 -11.65 10.66
CA ASP A 26 15.83 -10.78 11.11
C ASP A 26 16.28 -9.93 9.93
N VAL A 27 16.21 -8.61 10.08
CA VAL A 27 16.53 -7.68 9.01
C VAL A 27 17.62 -6.70 9.43
N THR A 28 18.46 -6.31 8.47
CA THR A 28 19.42 -5.23 8.63
C THR A 28 19.04 -4.11 7.68
N ASN A 29 18.86 -2.91 8.21
CA ASN A 29 18.54 -1.72 7.42
C ASN A 29 19.80 -0.95 7.07
N ASN A 30 19.95 -0.68 5.79
CA ASN A 30 21.02 0.16 5.26
C ASN A 30 20.39 1.23 4.37
N GLU A 31 21.22 2.17 3.91
CA GLU A 31 20.76 3.08 2.87
C GLU A 31 20.34 2.30 1.63
N THR A 32 19.28 2.76 0.97
CA THR A 32 18.82 2.15 -0.26
C THR A 32 19.91 2.20 -1.32
N SER A 33 20.28 1.05 -1.88
CA SER A 33 21.29 0.99 -2.93
C SER A 33 20.82 1.73 -4.19
N GLU A 34 21.76 2.25 -4.96
CA GLU A 34 21.44 2.90 -6.24
C GLU A 34 20.74 1.93 -7.21
N GLU A 35 21.13 0.66 -7.19
CA GLU A 35 20.50 -0.37 -8.01
C GLU A 35 19.03 -0.54 -7.65
N LEU A 36 18.71 -0.70 -6.37
CA LEU A 36 17.32 -0.80 -5.91
C LEU A 36 16.55 0.47 -6.22
N TRP A 37 17.17 1.62 -6.00
CA TRP A 37 16.53 2.91 -6.28
C TRP A 37 16.19 3.06 -7.76
N ASN A 38 17.10 2.63 -8.64
CA ASN A 38 16.83 2.64 -10.09
C ASN A 38 15.67 1.71 -10.46
N ASP A 39 15.55 0.55 -9.82
CA ASP A 39 14.42 -0.35 -10.02
C ASP A 39 13.10 0.28 -9.58
N LEU A 40 13.09 1.00 -8.45
CA LEU A 40 11.92 1.71 -7.98
C LEU A 40 11.50 2.82 -8.95
N ILE A 41 12.47 3.56 -9.51
CA ILE A 41 12.19 4.60 -10.50
C ILE A 41 11.59 3.99 -11.78
N LYS A 42 12.14 2.88 -12.25
CA LYS A 42 11.61 2.19 -13.44
C LYS A 42 10.19 1.70 -13.20
N GLU A 43 9.92 1.12 -12.03
CA GLU A 43 8.56 0.67 -11.70
C GLU A 43 7.60 1.85 -11.62
N GLY A 44 8.04 2.98 -11.08
CA GLY A 44 7.26 4.21 -11.05
C GLY A 44 6.90 4.71 -12.45
N GLU A 45 7.85 4.70 -13.36
CA GLU A 45 7.61 5.08 -14.75
C GLU A 45 6.62 4.13 -15.44
N ARG A 46 6.73 2.83 -15.16
CA ARG A 46 5.77 1.84 -15.69
C ARG A 46 4.35 2.13 -15.20
N ILE A 47 4.17 2.38 -13.92
CA ILE A 47 2.87 2.69 -13.34
C ILE A 47 2.32 3.98 -13.95
N LYS A 48 3.14 5.01 -14.06
CA LYS A 48 2.75 6.29 -14.65
C LYS A 48 2.26 6.15 -16.08
N SER A 49 2.91 5.29 -16.88
CA SER A 49 2.53 5.07 -18.27
C SER A 49 1.24 4.28 -18.44
N LEU A 50 0.90 3.43 -17.44
CA LEU A 50 -0.26 2.53 -17.54
C LEU A 50 -1.51 3.08 -16.88
N TYR A 51 -1.39 3.94 -15.88
CA TYR A 51 -2.51 4.33 -15.02
C TYR A 51 -2.65 5.85 -14.92
N PRO A 52 -3.57 6.47 -15.69
CA PRO A 52 -3.94 7.87 -15.45
C PRO A 52 -4.40 8.09 -14.01
N ILE A 53 -4.14 9.27 -13.46
CA ILE A 53 -4.40 9.56 -12.04
C ILE A 53 -5.88 9.35 -11.66
N GLU A 54 -6.80 9.64 -12.55
CA GLU A 54 -8.23 9.47 -12.31
C GLU A 54 -8.67 8.02 -12.24
N THR A 55 -7.81 7.08 -12.62
CA THR A 55 -8.11 5.64 -12.59
C THR A 55 -7.47 4.91 -11.42
N ILE A 56 -6.61 5.56 -10.65
CA ILE A 56 -5.88 4.91 -9.55
C ILE A 56 -6.84 4.31 -8.53
N ASN A 57 -7.87 5.05 -8.12
CA ASN A 57 -8.85 4.57 -7.15
C ASN A 57 -9.80 3.51 -7.70
N LYS A 58 -9.76 3.26 -9.01
CA LYS A 58 -10.58 2.24 -9.68
C LYS A 58 -9.83 0.92 -9.90
N ARG A 59 -8.51 0.87 -9.61
CA ARG A 59 -7.76 -0.38 -9.68
C ARG A 59 -8.37 -1.38 -8.70
N LEU A 60 -8.52 -2.63 -9.12
CA LEU A 60 -9.30 -3.64 -8.40
C LEU A 60 -8.92 -3.73 -6.93
N ALA A 61 -7.65 -3.90 -6.61
CA ALA A 61 -7.19 -4.04 -5.23
C ALA A 61 -7.41 -2.75 -4.41
N ILE A 62 -7.16 -1.59 -5.01
CA ILE A 62 -7.35 -0.29 -4.35
C ILE A 62 -8.84 -0.04 -4.11
N ALA A 63 -9.68 -0.30 -5.10
CA ALA A 63 -11.13 -0.15 -4.96
C ALA A 63 -11.68 -1.05 -3.85
N ALA A 64 -11.22 -2.30 -3.78
CA ALA A 64 -11.62 -3.23 -2.72
C ALA A 64 -11.21 -2.73 -1.34
N THR A 65 -9.99 -2.19 -1.20
CA THR A 65 -9.52 -1.62 0.06
C THR A 65 -10.35 -0.41 0.47
N ARG A 66 -10.71 0.45 -0.48
CA ARG A 66 -11.57 1.61 -0.21
C ARG A 66 -12.95 1.20 0.29
N VAL A 67 -13.52 0.15 -0.29
CA VAL A 67 -14.80 -0.41 0.18
C VAL A 67 -14.67 -0.92 1.61
N ALA A 68 -13.57 -1.63 1.92
CA ALA A 68 -13.30 -2.11 3.28
C ALA A 68 -13.22 -0.94 4.29
N TYR A 69 -12.54 0.15 3.93
CA TYR A 69 -12.45 1.34 4.78
C TYR A 69 -13.85 1.91 5.09
N LYS A 70 -14.70 2.02 4.07
CA LYS A 70 -16.07 2.50 4.26
C LYS A 70 -16.88 1.61 5.19
N LYS A 71 -16.76 0.28 5.03
CA LYS A 71 -17.43 -0.68 5.91
C LYS A 71 -16.98 -0.54 7.36
N LEU A 72 -15.74 -0.12 7.60
CA LEU A 72 -15.19 0.10 8.93
C LEU A 72 -15.42 1.53 9.45
N GLY A 73 -16.19 2.33 8.72
CA GLY A 73 -16.53 3.70 9.13
C GLY A 73 -15.45 4.74 8.86
N LYS A 74 -14.48 4.43 8.00
CA LYS A 74 -13.41 5.36 7.64
C LYS A 74 -13.59 5.90 6.23
N GLU A 75 -13.51 7.22 6.08
CA GLU A 75 -13.61 7.86 4.78
C GLU A 75 -12.31 7.68 3.99
N PRO A 76 -12.31 6.91 2.87
CA PRO A 76 -11.07 6.59 2.16
C PRO A 76 -10.40 7.79 1.48
N ASN A 77 -11.11 8.89 1.25
CA ASN A 77 -10.49 10.11 0.72
C ASN A 77 -9.68 10.83 1.79
N ARG A 78 -10.08 10.70 3.05
CA ARG A 78 -9.38 11.29 4.20
C ARG A 78 -8.26 10.39 4.71
N TYR A 79 -8.54 9.09 4.83
CA TYR A 79 -7.60 8.08 5.33
C TYR A 79 -7.14 7.20 4.18
N ARG A 80 -6.54 7.83 3.17
CA ARG A 80 -6.19 7.15 1.92
C ARG A 80 -5.28 5.95 2.16
N PRO A 81 -5.61 4.76 1.59
CA PRO A 81 -4.73 3.59 1.70
C PRO A 81 -3.32 3.87 1.18
N SER A 82 -2.32 3.28 1.81
CA SER A 82 -0.92 3.56 1.47
C SER A 82 -0.58 3.21 0.02
N ALA A 83 -1.09 2.10 -0.49
CA ALA A 83 -0.85 1.70 -1.89
C ALA A 83 -1.40 2.76 -2.87
N GLU A 84 -2.60 3.28 -2.60
CA GLU A 84 -3.18 4.34 -3.42
C GLU A 84 -2.37 5.62 -3.33
N ALA A 85 -1.95 6.01 -2.12
CA ALA A 85 -1.16 7.22 -1.90
C ALA A 85 0.17 7.16 -2.65
N LEU A 86 0.86 6.03 -2.61
CA LEU A 86 2.12 5.83 -3.31
C LEU A 86 1.94 5.83 -4.83
N CYS A 87 0.90 5.17 -5.34
CA CYS A 87 0.59 5.19 -6.77
C CYS A 87 0.29 6.61 -7.26
N ARG A 88 -0.51 7.38 -6.52
CA ARG A 88 -0.81 8.77 -6.88
C ARG A 88 0.44 9.63 -6.91
N ARG A 89 1.32 9.46 -5.93
CA ARG A 89 2.59 10.18 -5.85
C ARG A 89 3.44 9.92 -7.09
N VAL A 90 3.59 8.66 -7.47
CA VAL A 90 4.38 8.26 -8.65
C VAL A 90 3.77 8.78 -9.94
N VAL A 91 2.46 8.69 -10.11
CA VAL A 91 1.76 9.14 -11.32
C VAL A 91 1.87 10.66 -11.48
N LYS A 92 1.96 11.41 -10.38
CA LYS A 92 2.20 12.85 -10.41
C LYS A 92 3.65 13.23 -10.74
N GLY A 93 4.53 12.26 -10.89
CA GLY A 93 5.94 12.50 -11.17
C GLY A 93 6.77 12.82 -9.94
N MET A 94 6.28 12.55 -8.75
CA MET A 94 7.00 12.77 -7.51
C MET A 94 7.81 11.53 -7.14
N GLU A 95 8.99 11.72 -6.55
CA GLU A 95 9.80 10.62 -6.06
C GLU A 95 9.19 9.98 -4.81
N LEU A 96 9.43 8.68 -4.64
CA LEU A 96 9.13 7.99 -3.39
C LEU A 96 10.07 8.49 -2.28
N TYR A 97 9.65 8.30 -1.03
CA TYR A 97 10.44 8.72 0.12
C TYR A 97 11.71 7.86 0.25
N ARG A 98 12.85 8.51 0.50
CA ARG A 98 14.15 7.84 0.66
C ARG A 98 14.46 7.52 2.13
N MET A 99 13.47 7.56 3.01
CA MET A 99 13.67 7.31 4.43
C MET A 99 13.31 5.88 4.79
N ASN A 100 14.19 5.25 5.56
CA ASN A 100 13.89 3.98 6.22
C ASN A 100 13.18 4.27 7.54
N THR A 101 11.94 3.89 7.63
CA THR A 101 11.17 4.01 8.87
C THR A 101 10.73 2.67 9.37
#